data_db27f4d3293634e0583b057ec91a4127
#
_entry.id   db27f4d3293634e0583b057ec91a4127
#
_cell.length_a   1.000
_cell.length_b   1.000
_cell.length_c   1.000
_cell.angle_alpha   90.00
_cell.angle_beta   90.00
_cell.angle_gamma   90.00
#
_symmetry.space_group_name_H-M   'P 1'
#
loop_
_entity.id
_entity.type
_entity.pdbx_description
1 polymer ?
#
loop_
_entity_poly.entity_id
_entity_poly.type
_entity_poly.pdbx_seq_one_letter_code
_entity_poly.pdbx_strand_id
1 'polypeptide(L)'
;MHAPGWNASAALPRSAPLPWAGAGELPSRAEVVAGQLVIHSDFPLAEQHRIVRELESLRADVSQQLGLPISDEPVHLYLFETKDRYEAFAARHFPAFPARRAFFVETDTTLSVFAAWQDRIAEDLRHETTHGYVHAVVPTIPLWLDEGVAEFFELPRSDQGVHAAHVAHLSGRLLEGTWRPDLERMEALASAGELSQDHYAEAWCWTHWLLRTTPDRRRLLQDFLLDVRRDVKTAPLSVRIRQAESATPDLSAVLRAHVEALAPPDR
;
A
#
# COMPACT_ATOMS: atom_id res chain seq x y z
N MET A 1 13.22 -12.94 -25.12
CA MET A 1 11.80 -12.59 -25.01
C MET A 1 11.60 -12.21 -23.54
N HIS A 2 11.52 -10.90 -23.26
CA HIS A 2 11.28 -10.38 -21.90
C HIS A 2 9.78 -10.40 -21.70
N ALA A 3 9.31 -11.15 -20.69
CA ALA A 3 7.96 -11.02 -20.20
C ALA A 3 7.82 -9.62 -19.57
N PRO A 4 6.75 -8.86 -19.87
CA PRO A 4 6.54 -7.59 -19.21
C PRO A 4 6.32 -7.85 -17.70
N GLY A 5 7.15 -7.22 -16.87
CA GLY A 5 7.02 -7.25 -15.43
C GLY A 5 5.71 -6.55 -15.04
N TRP A 6 4.82 -7.26 -14.38
CA TRP A 6 3.59 -6.73 -13.86
C TRP A 6 3.81 -6.23 -12.42
N ASN A 7 3.53 -4.97 -12.18
CA ASN A 7 3.45 -4.44 -10.83
C ASN A 7 2.28 -5.07 -10.06
N ALA A 8 2.41 -5.34 -8.80
CA ALA A 8 1.29 -5.73 -7.93
C ALA A 8 0.37 -4.54 -7.60
N SER A 9 0.86 -3.34 -7.83
CA SER A 9 0.15 -2.08 -8.06
C SER A 9 0.30 -1.73 -9.55
N ALA A 10 0.21 -2.71 -10.46
CA ALA A 10 0.39 -2.45 -11.86
C ALA A 10 -0.93 -1.98 -12.44
N ALA A 11 -1.00 -0.71 -12.77
CA ALA A 11 -1.94 -0.28 -13.78
C ALA A 11 -1.80 -1.22 -14.98
N LEU A 12 -2.83 -1.99 -15.29
CA LEU A 12 -2.94 -2.67 -16.56
C LEU A 12 -2.86 -1.61 -17.67
N PRO A 13 -2.25 -1.89 -18.83
CA PRO A 13 -2.19 -0.90 -19.89
C PRO A 13 -3.59 -0.34 -20.14
N ARG A 14 -3.70 0.98 -20.16
CA ARG A 14 -4.93 1.79 -20.21
C ARG A 14 -5.95 1.44 -21.29
N SER A 15 -5.75 0.40 -22.07
CA SER A 15 -6.61 -0.01 -23.18
C SER A 15 -7.07 -1.46 -23.14
N ALA A 16 -6.70 -2.26 -22.15
CA ALA A 16 -7.14 -3.63 -22.06
C ALA A 16 -8.39 -3.74 -21.18
N PRO A 17 -9.52 -4.21 -21.69
CA PRO A 17 -10.65 -4.55 -20.82
C PRO A 17 -10.17 -5.60 -19.81
N LEU A 18 -10.54 -5.43 -18.54
CA LEU A 18 -10.28 -6.44 -17.54
C LEU A 18 -10.86 -7.78 -17.98
N PRO A 19 -10.09 -8.86 -17.99
CA PRO A 19 -10.53 -10.14 -18.55
C PRO A 19 -11.55 -10.87 -17.67
N TRP A 20 -12.07 -10.20 -16.64
CA TRP A 20 -13.12 -10.81 -15.84
C TRP A 20 -14.41 -10.72 -16.54
N ALA A 21 -14.81 -11.67 -17.10
CA ALA A 21 -16.07 -11.41 -17.53
C ALA A 21 -17.13 -12.35 -17.31
N GLY A 22 -17.14 -13.37 -16.75
CA GLY A 22 -18.30 -14.22 -16.55
C GLY A 22 -19.19 -13.70 -15.41
N ALA A 23 -20.45 -13.37 -15.69
CA ALA A 23 -21.46 -13.28 -14.65
C ALA A 23 -21.40 -14.57 -13.80
N GLY A 24 -21.12 -14.45 -12.50
CA GLY A 24 -21.01 -15.59 -11.58
C GLY A 24 -19.59 -15.97 -11.13
N GLU A 25 -18.53 -15.42 -11.71
CA GLU A 25 -17.17 -15.64 -11.23
C GLU A 25 -16.80 -14.69 -10.08
N LEU A 26 -17.32 -13.47 -10.11
CA LEU A 26 -17.13 -12.49 -9.04
C LEU A 26 -18.14 -12.72 -7.89
N PRO A 27 -17.73 -12.38 -6.66
CA PRO A 27 -18.66 -12.28 -5.53
C PRO A 27 -19.86 -11.39 -5.84
N SER A 28 -21.09 -11.87 -5.62
CA SER A 28 -22.30 -11.13 -5.96
C SER A 28 -23.52 -11.46 -5.09
N ARG A 29 -23.34 -12.21 -4.00
CA ARG A 29 -24.45 -12.59 -3.11
C ARG A 29 -24.95 -11.41 -2.27
N ALA A 30 -24.06 -10.50 -1.89
CA ALA A 30 -24.41 -9.28 -1.19
C ALA A 30 -23.56 -8.11 -1.72
N GLU A 31 -24.16 -6.91 -1.69
CA GLU A 31 -23.51 -5.67 -2.02
C GLU A 31 -23.71 -4.68 -0.88
N VAL A 32 -22.64 -4.00 -0.47
CA VAL A 32 -22.62 -2.95 0.55
C VAL A 32 -21.93 -1.73 -0.02
N VAL A 33 -22.60 -0.58 0.02
CA VAL A 33 -21.99 0.70 -0.36
C VAL A 33 -21.68 1.49 0.91
N ALA A 34 -20.42 1.84 1.11
CA ALA A 34 -19.94 2.55 2.27
C ALA A 34 -18.93 3.64 1.86
N GLY A 35 -19.41 4.88 1.77
CA GLY A 35 -18.60 5.99 1.27
C GLY A 35 -18.10 5.74 -0.17
N GLN A 36 -16.80 5.62 -0.36
CA GLN A 36 -16.15 5.34 -1.65
C GLN A 36 -16.14 3.84 -1.98
N LEU A 37 -16.45 2.97 -1.01
CA LEU A 37 -16.36 1.52 -1.19
C LEU A 37 -17.64 0.94 -1.76
N VAL A 38 -17.50 0.06 -2.74
CA VAL A 38 -18.54 -0.82 -3.24
C VAL A 38 -18.09 -2.26 -2.99
N ILE A 39 -18.64 -2.88 -1.95
CA ILE A 39 -18.21 -4.18 -1.47
C ILE A 39 -19.14 -5.26 -1.98
N HIS A 40 -18.62 -6.17 -2.78
CA HIS A 40 -19.30 -7.34 -3.29
C HIS A 40 -18.83 -8.58 -2.52
N SER A 41 -19.74 -9.38 -1.99
CA SER A 41 -19.35 -10.57 -1.23
C SER A 41 -20.15 -11.82 -1.59
N ASP A 42 -19.56 -12.99 -1.40
CA ASP A 42 -20.19 -14.31 -1.58
C ASP A 42 -21.04 -14.74 -0.39
N PHE A 43 -21.05 -13.93 0.65
CA PHE A 43 -21.73 -14.18 1.92
C PHE A 43 -22.48 -12.92 2.38
N PRO A 44 -23.46 -13.04 3.28
CA PRO A 44 -24.13 -11.88 3.86
C PRO A 44 -23.13 -11.03 4.63
N LEU A 45 -22.97 -9.76 4.25
CA LEU A 45 -22.17 -8.77 4.94
C LEU A 45 -23.06 -7.60 5.36
N ALA A 46 -23.07 -7.28 6.65
CA ALA A 46 -23.84 -6.17 7.16
C ALA A 46 -23.11 -4.83 6.90
N GLU A 47 -23.83 -3.78 6.53
CA GLU A 47 -23.29 -2.42 6.40
C GLU A 47 -22.58 -1.95 7.69
N GLN A 48 -23.09 -2.39 8.85
CA GLN A 48 -22.54 -2.05 10.16
C GLN A 48 -21.40 -2.98 10.59
N HIS A 49 -20.92 -3.87 9.73
CA HIS A 49 -19.81 -4.74 10.09
C HIS A 49 -18.56 -3.92 10.43
N ARG A 50 -17.82 -4.36 11.47
CA ARG A 50 -16.64 -3.62 11.98
C ARG A 50 -15.60 -3.30 10.88
N ILE A 51 -15.36 -4.24 9.99
CA ILE A 51 -14.42 -4.07 8.86
C ILE A 51 -14.90 -2.96 7.93
N VAL A 52 -16.18 -2.92 7.56
CA VAL A 52 -16.73 -1.87 6.69
C VAL A 52 -16.49 -0.49 7.30
N ARG A 53 -16.84 -0.32 8.57
CA ARG A 53 -16.62 0.96 9.29
C ARG A 53 -15.15 1.33 9.44
N GLU A 54 -14.30 0.32 9.63
CA GLU A 54 -12.86 0.52 9.74
C GLU A 54 -12.28 1.03 8.42
N LEU A 55 -12.67 0.43 7.30
CA LEU A 55 -12.23 0.87 5.97
C LEU A 55 -12.77 2.26 5.60
N GLU A 56 -14.01 2.60 5.96
CA GLU A 56 -14.52 3.97 5.80
C GLU A 56 -13.67 4.98 6.60
N SER A 57 -13.31 4.62 7.84
CA SER A 57 -12.47 5.48 8.68
C SER A 57 -11.05 5.60 8.12
N LEU A 58 -10.52 4.54 7.53
CA LEU A 58 -9.21 4.50 6.89
C LEU A 58 -9.10 5.54 5.77
N ARG A 59 -10.16 5.74 4.97
CA ARG A 59 -10.19 6.77 3.92
C ARG A 59 -9.85 8.17 4.48
N ALA A 60 -10.45 8.53 5.59
CA ALA A 60 -10.19 9.82 6.22
C ALA A 60 -8.77 9.91 6.78
N ASP A 61 -8.25 8.82 7.35
CA ASP A 61 -6.88 8.76 7.87
C ASP A 61 -5.85 8.91 6.75
N VAL A 62 -6.01 8.18 5.64
CA VAL A 62 -5.14 8.29 4.46
C VAL A 62 -5.14 9.72 3.93
N SER A 63 -6.32 10.30 3.69
CA SER A 63 -6.46 11.68 3.23
C SER A 63 -5.77 12.67 4.18
N GLN A 64 -6.02 12.60 5.47
CA GLN A 64 -5.47 13.51 6.47
C GLN A 64 -3.96 13.37 6.63
N GLN A 65 -3.45 12.15 6.73
CA GLN A 65 -2.02 11.90 6.96
C GLN A 65 -1.18 12.29 5.75
N LEU A 66 -1.68 11.97 4.54
CA LEU A 66 -0.97 12.24 3.29
C LEU A 66 -1.26 13.63 2.70
N GLY A 67 -2.19 14.39 3.28
CA GLY A 67 -2.58 15.70 2.76
C GLY A 67 -3.25 15.64 1.39
N LEU A 68 -3.87 14.50 1.05
CA LEU A 68 -4.52 14.26 -0.23
C LEU A 68 -6.02 14.56 -0.16
N PRO A 69 -6.64 15.05 -1.26
CA PRO A 69 -8.09 15.17 -1.29
C PRO A 69 -8.76 13.80 -1.24
N ILE A 70 -10.01 13.78 -0.81
CA ILE A 70 -10.87 12.59 -0.91
C ILE A 70 -11.41 12.53 -2.34
N SER A 71 -11.41 11.33 -2.95
CA SER A 71 -12.01 11.05 -4.26
C SER A 71 -13.40 10.46 -4.10
N ASP A 72 -14.26 10.67 -5.11
CA ASP A 72 -15.55 9.99 -5.24
C ASP A 72 -15.49 8.80 -6.21
N GLU A 73 -14.33 8.51 -6.79
CA GLU A 73 -14.11 7.35 -7.64
C GLU A 73 -14.28 6.07 -6.83
N PRO A 74 -15.19 5.16 -7.21
CA PRO A 74 -15.46 3.95 -6.44
C PRO A 74 -14.25 3.02 -6.36
N VAL A 75 -14.02 2.45 -5.19
CA VAL A 75 -13.11 1.32 -4.99
C VAL A 75 -13.95 0.07 -4.76
N HIS A 76 -13.87 -0.88 -5.69
CA HIS A 76 -14.62 -2.13 -5.65
C HIS A 76 -13.87 -3.20 -4.85
N LEU A 77 -14.48 -3.75 -3.83
CA LEU A 77 -13.94 -4.86 -3.04
C LEU A 77 -14.71 -6.14 -3.37
N TYR A 78 -14.02 -7.16 -3.84
CA TYR A 78 -14.58 -8.49 -4.13
C TYR A 78 -14.12 -9.49 -3.07
N LEU A 79 -15.04 -9.85 -2.15
CA LEU A 79 -14.77 -10.71 -1.00
C LEU A 79 -15.26 -12.14 -1.26
N PHE A 80 -14.34 -13.03 -1.51
CA PHE A 80 -14.60 -14.45 -1.72
C PHE A 80 -14.79 -15.16 -0.39
N GLU A 81 -15.84 -15.97 -0.25
CA GLU A 81 -16.14 -16.71 0.98
C GLU A 81 -15.05 -17.73 1.32
N THR A 82 -14.43 -18.35 0.29
CA THR A 82 -13.43 -19.38 0.46
C THR A 82 -12.13 -19.04 -0.27
N LYS A 83 -11.01 -19.51 0.31
CA LYS A 83 -9.69 -19.41 -0.29
C LYS A 83 -9.63 -20.10 -1.66
N ASP A 84 -10.19 -21.32 -1.78
CA ASP A 84 -10.15 -22.09 -3.01
C ASP A 84 -10.83 -21.35 -4.17
N ARG A 85 -11.97 -20.70 -3.91
CA ARG A 85 -12.68 -19.91 -4.91
C ARG A 85 -11.88 -18.69 -5.34
N TYR A 86 -11.26 -17.99 -4.38
CA TYR A 86 -10.37 -16.87 -4.64
C TYR A 86 -9.15 -17.29 -5.47
N GLU A 87 -8.46 -18.37 -5.06
CA GLU A 87 -7.28 -18.87 -5.78
C GLU A 87 -7.61 -19.33 -7.20
N ALA A 88 -8.74 -19.99 -7.39
CA ALA A 88 -9.21 -20.39 -8.73
C ALA A 88 -9.50 -19.17 -9.62
N PHE A 89 -10.11 -18.12 -9.06
CA PHE A 89 -10.33 -16.86 -9.74
C PHE A 89 -9.00 -16.18 -10.09
N ALA A 90 -8.11 -16.02 -9.12
CA ALA A 90 -6.80 -15.38 -9.31
C ALA A 90 -5.95 -16.11 -10.36
N ALA A 91 -5.86 -17.45 -10.27
CA ALA A 91 -5.11 -18.25 -11.24
C ALA A 91 -5.67 -18.14 -12.68
N ARG A 92 -6.98 -17.99 -12.82
CA ARG A 92 -7.62 -17.87 -14.13
C ARG A 92 -7.43 -16.49 -14.76
N HIS A 93 -7.61 -15.42 -13.97
CA HIS A 93 -7.66 -14.04 -14.49
C HIS A 93 -6.34 -13.27 -14.32
N PHE A 94 -5.53 -13.67 -13.35
CA PHE A 94 -4.27 -13.01 -13.00
C PHE A 94 -3.11 -14.03 -12.85
N PRO A 95 -2.87 -14.91 -13.85
CA PRO A 95 -1.91 -16.00 -13.74
C PRO A 95 -0.45 -15.54 -13.55
N ALA A 96 -0.17 -14.28 -13.86
CA ALA A 96 1.15 -13.68 -13.68
C ALA A 96 1.36 -13.09 -12.27
N PHE A 97 0.30 -13.01 -11.45
CA PHE A 97 0.43 -12.46 -10.10
C PHE A 97 0.99 -13.54 -9.16
N PRO A 98 1.87 -13.15 -8.21
CA PRO A 98 2.28 -14.09 -7.17
C PRO A 98 1.09 -14.50 -6.31
N ALA A 99 1.14 -15.71 -5.74
CA ALA A 99 0.13 -16.17 -4.79
C ALA A 99 0.10 -15.24 -3.58
N ARG A 100 -1.02 -14.52 -3.39
CA ARG A 100 -1.28 -13.58 -2.28
C ARG A 100 -2.66 -13.85 -1.69
N ARG A 101 -2.89 -13.36 -0.47
CA ARG A 101 -4.21 -13.45 0.21
C ARG A 101 -5.21 -12.43 -0.31
N ALA A 102 -4.70 -11.30 -0.80
CA ALA A 102 -5.43 -10.23 -1.44
C ALA A 102 -4.54 -9.53 -2.47
N PHE A 103 -5.12 -8.76 -3.37
CA PHE A 103 -4.41 -7.88 -4.29
C PHE A 103 -5.30 -6.76 -4.80
N PHE A 104 -4.68 -5.62 -5.10
CA PHE A 104 -5.29 -4.47 -5.76
C PHE A 104 -4.99 -4.49 -7.26
N VAL A 105 -5.96 -4.04 -8.05
CA VAL A 105 -5.84 -3.86 -9.50
C VAL A 105 -6.44 -2.53 -9.90
N GLU A 106 -5.66 -1.71 -10.58
CA GLU A 106 -6.11 -0.50 -11.25
C GLU A 106 -6.24 -0.73 -12.75
N THR A 107 -7.29 -0.20 -13.33
CA THR A 107 -7.49 -0.11 -14.78
C THR A 107 -7.88 1.30 -15.16
N ASP A 108 -8.04 1.58 -16.45
CA ASP A 108 -8.52 2.89 -16.94
C ASP A 108 -9.87 3.32 -16.33
N THR A 109 -10.64 2.38 -15.83
CA THR A 109 -12.03 2.62 -15.44
C THR A 109 -12.40 2.11 -14.07
N THR A 110 -11.52 1.34 -13.40
CA THR A 110 -11.87 0.73 -12.12
C THR A 110 -10.67 0.56 -11.19
N LEU A 111 -10.94 0.76 -9.91
CA LEU A 111 -10.06 0.41 -8.80
C LEU A 111 -10.67 -0.79 -8.09
N SER A 112 -9.97 -1.90 -8.04
CA SER A 112 -10.53 -3.17 -7.57
C SER A 112 -9.60 -3.90 -6.61
N VAL A 113 -10.16 -4.38 -5.50
CA VAL A 113 -9.49 -5.22 -4.51
C VAL A 113 -10.13 -6.60 -4.52
N PHE A 114 -9.33 -7.64 -4.55
CA PHE A 114 -9.78 -9.03 -4.50
C PHE A 114 -9.18 -9.70 -3.27
N ALA A 115 -10.01 -10.32 -2.41
CA ALA A 115 -9.55 -10.92 -1.18
C ALA A 115 -10.36 -12.16 -0.79
N ALA A 116 -9.70 -13.16 -0.20
CA ALA A 116 -10.36 -14.30 0.44
C ALA A 116 -10.74 -13.95 1.87
N TRP A 117 -11.96 -14.31 2.31
CA TRP A 117 -12.42 -14.11 3.68
C TRP A 117 -11.78 -15.16 4.61
N GLN A 118 -10.67 -14.80 5.23
CA GLN A 118 -9.86 -15.69 6.06
C GLN A 118 -9.21 -14.95 7.23
N ASP A 119 -8.39 -15.64 8.01
CA ASP A 119 -7.57 -15.02 9.05
C ASP A 119 -6.72 -13.88 8.46
N ARG A 120 -6.59 -12.78 9.21
CA ARG A 120 -5.90 -11.54 8.82
C ARG A 120 -6.59 -10.72 7.73
N ILE A 121 -7.83 -11.04 7.33
CA ILE A 121 -8.57 -10.29 6.31
C ILE A 121 -8.62 -8.78 6.59
N ALA A 122 -8.70 -8.36 7.85
CA ALA A 122 -8.73 -6.95 8.20
C ALA A 122 -7.43 -6.22 7.84
N GLU A 123 -6.28 -6.87 8.02
CA GLU A 123 -4.97 -6.35 7.63
C GLU A 123 -4.87 -6.31 6.10
N ASP A 124 -5.17 -7.43 5.43
CA ASP A 124 -5.15 -7.51 3.97
C ASP A 124 -6.04 -6.42 3.32
N LEU A 125 -7.25 -6.23 3.84
CA LEU A 125 -8.16 -5.21 3.31
C LEU A 125 -7.70 -3.78 3.59
N ARG A 126 -7.10 -3.50 4.75
CA ARG A 126 -6.52 -2.16 4.99
C ARG A 126 -5.39 -1.88 4.01
N HIS A 127 -4.50 -2.85 3.78
CA HIS A 127 -3.40 -2.73 2.82
C HIS A 127 -3.92 -2.42 1.42
N GLU A 128 -4.71 -3.32 0.84
CA GLU A 128 -5.17 -3.21 -0.54
C GLU A 128 -6.16 -2.05 -0.76
N THR A 129 -6.98 -1.72 0.24
CA THR A 129 -7.88 -0.56 0.13
C THR A 129 -7.09 0.76 0.22
N THR A 130 -5.96 0.79 0.91
CA THR A 130 -5.06 1.96 0.93
C THR A 130 -4.55 2.27 -0.47
N HIS A 131 -4.10 1.25 -1.24
CA HIS A 131 -3.78 1.45 -2.66
C HIS A 131 -4.97 2.07 -3.41
N GLY A 132 -6.17 1.52 -3.26
CA GLY A 132 -7.37 2.07 -3.90
C GLY A 132 -7.63 3.54 -3.55
N TYR A 133 -7.50 3.94 -2.29
CA TYR A 133 -7.70 5.33 -1.89
C TYR A 133 -6.61 6.28 -2.40
N VAL A 134 -5.38 5.81 -2.46
CA VAL A 134 -4.25 6.61 -2.95
C VAL A 134 -4.32 6.74 -4.48
N HIS A 135 -4.52 5.64 -5.20
CA HIS A 135 -4.57 5.62 -6.66
C HIS A 135 -5.76 6.40 -7.23
N ALA A 136 -6.88 6.47 -6.51
CA ALA A 136 -8.01 7.34 -6.86
C ALA A 136 -7.65 8.85 -6.96
N VAL A 137 -6.50 9.25 -6.42
CA VAL A 137 -6.05 10.66 -6.41
C VAL A 137 -4.61 10.87 -6.87
N VAL A 138 -3.75 9.85 -6.81
CA VAL A 138 -2.33 9.89 -7.21
C VAL A 138 -1.99 8.62 -8.02
N PRO A 139 -2.44 8.52 -9.27
CA PRO A 139 -2.31 7.26 -10.04
C PRO A 139 -0.86 6.90 -10.42
N THR A 140 0.09 7.81 -10.28
CA THR A 140 1.50 7.61 -10.64
C THR A 140 2.45 7.69 -9.45
N ILE A 141 1.98 7.27 -8.27
CA ILE A 141 2.81 7.23 -7.06
C ILE A 141 4.02 6.29 -7.27
N PRO A 142 5.25 6.65 -6.81
CA PRO A 142 6.39 5.76 -6.87
C PRO A 142 6.14 4.44 -6.12
N LEU A 143 6.52 3.30 -6.72
CA LEU A 143 6.24 1.96 -6.22
C LEU A 143 6.61 1.76 -4.74
N TRP A 144 7.83 2.16 -4.35
CA TRP A 144 8.28 2.00 -2.97
C TRP A 144 7.42 2.80 -1.97
N LEU A 145 6.94 3.97 -2.39
CA LEU A 145 6.12 4.83 -1.53
C LEU A 145 4.68 4.33 -1.45
N ASP A 146 4.15 3.80 -2.54
CA ASP A 146 2.84 3.15 -2.60
C ASP A 146 2.78 1.98 -1.61
N GLU A 147 3.75 1.06 -1.68
CA GLU A 147 3.87 -0.06 -0.75
C GLU A 147 4.15 0.42 0.69
N GLY A 148 5.05 1.38 0.88
CA GLY A 148 5.35 1.90 2.20
C GLY A 148 4.17 2.58 2.88
N VAL A 149 3.28 3.22 2.12
CA VAL A 149 2.02 3.79 2.59
C VAL A 149 1.03 2.68 2.93
N ALA A 150 0.89 1.66 2.09
CA ALA A 150 0.02 0.52 2.34
C ALA A 150 0.43 -0.23 3.63
N GLU A 151 1.71 -0.54 3.80
CA GLU A 151 2.29 -1.16 5.00
C GLU A 151 2.11 -0.30 6.27
N PHE A 152 2.13 1.02 6.14
CA PHE A 152 1.88 1.92 7.26
C PHE A 152 0.40 1.88 7.70
N PHE A 153 -0.54 1.84 6.76
CA PHE A 153 -1.98 1.88 7.03
C PHE A 153 -2.63 0.50 7.20
N GLU A 154 -1.94 -0.61 6.89
CA GLU A 154 -2.49 -1.95 7.12
C GLU A 154 -2.69 -2.28 8.60
N LEU A 155 -1.99 -1.54 9.48
CA LEU A 155 -2.05 -1.72 10.90
C LEU A 155 -3.29 -1.06 11.53
N PRO A 156 -3.77 -1.58 12.67
CA PRO A 156 -4.78 -0.89 13.44
C PRO A 156 -4.36 0.54 13.80
N ARG A 157 -5.31 1.46 13.82
CA ARG A 157 -5.07 2.87 14.20
C ARG A 157 -4.35 3.04 15.55
N SER A 158 -4.60 2.12 16.50
CA SER A 158 -3.94 2.09 17.82
C SER A 158 -2.42 2.00 17.73
N ASP A 159 -1.90 1.34 16.70
CA ASP A 159 -0.47 1.04 16.55
C ASP A 159 0.29 2.22 15.90
N GLN A 160 -0.45 3.25 15.49
CA GLN A 160 0.09 4.50 14.94
C GLN A 160 1.08 4.30 13.78
N GLY A 161 0.95 3.21 13.04
CA GLY A 161 1.80 2.84 11.93
C GLY A 161 3.10 2.14 12.34
N VAL A 162 3.29 1.78 13.62
CA VAL A 162 4.47 1.02 14.08
C VAL A 162 4.30 -0.45 13.77
N HIS A 163 4.99 -0.93 12.74
CA HIS A 163 4.93 -2.30 12.27
C HIS A 163 5.95 -3.18 12.99
N ALA A 164 5.53 -3.86 14.06
CA ALA A 164 6.42 -4.64 14.93
C ALA A 164 7.24 -5.71 14.17
N ALA A 165 6.65 -6.36 13.15
CA ALA A 165 7.36 -7.35 12.35
C ALA A 165 8.48 -6.70 11.49
N HIS A 166 8.24 -5.53 10.90
CA HIS A 166 9.27 -4.79 10.16
C HIS A 166 10.36 -4.26 11.08
N VAL A 167 9.99 -3.74 12.26
CA VAL A 167 10.98 -3.34 13.27
C VAL A 167 11.88 -4.51 13.63
N ALA A 168 11.31 -5.67 13.96
CA ALA A 168 12.09 -6.87 14.31
C ALA A 168 12.98 -7.34 13.14
N HIS A 169 12.44 -7.35 11.91
CA HIS A 169 13.17 -7.73 10.71
C HIS A 169 14.38 -6.81 10.48
N LEU A 170 14.15 -5.49 10.44
CA LEU A 170 15.22 -4.52 10.20
C LEU A 170 16.24 -4.49 11.34
N SER A 171 15.81 -4.64 12.61
CA SER A 171 16.72 -4.75 13.74
C SER A 171 17.64 -5.97 13.61
N GLY A 172 17.12 -7.13 13.20
CA GLY A 172 17.92 -8.32 12.91
C GLY A 172 18.96 -8.06 11.82
N ARG A 173 18.54 -7.44 10.72
CA ARG A 173 19.43 -7.06 9.60
C ARG A 173 20.49 -6.03 10.00
N LEU A 174 20.18 -5.13 10.94
CA LEU A 174 21.14 -4.19 11.51
C LEU A 174 22.21 -4.92 12.34
N LEU A 175 21.81 -5.85 13.20
CA LEU A 175 22.74 -6.64 14.01
C LEU A 175 23.68 -7.49 13.13
N GLU A 176 23.19 -8.00 12.02
CA GLU A 176 23.98 -8.73 11.02
C GLU A 176 24.88 -7.82 10.17
N GLY A 177 24.69 -6.50 10.21
CA GLY A 177 25.40 -5.53 9.37
C GLY A 177 25.03 -5.61 7.88
N THR A 178 23.87 -6.23 7.56
CA THR A 178 23.42 -6.52 6.19
C THR A 178 22.43 -5.51 5.63
N TRP A 179 21.79 -4.69 6.48
CA TRP A 179 20.88 -3.63 6.02
C TRP A 179 21.57 -2.27 5.98
N ARG A 180 21.49 -1.62 4.83
CA ARG A 180 21.94 -0.25 4.59
C ARG A 180 20.80 0.50 3.88
N PRO A 181 20.05 1.35 4.61
CA PRO A 181 18.98 2.14 4.02
C PRO A 181 19.48 3.01 2.86
N ASP A 182 18.76 2.96 1.74
CA ASP A 182 19.11 3.72 0.54
C ASP A 182 17.84 4.07 -0.25
N LEU A 183 17.38 5.30 -0.09
CA LEU A 183 16.16 5.76 -0.73
C LEU A 183 16.29 5.86 -2.26
N GLU A 184 17.47 6.19 -2.78
CA GLU A 184 17.68 6.24 -4.23
C GLU A 184 17.56 4.86 -4.87
N ARG A 185 18.05 3.83 -4.17
CA ARG A 185 17.83 2.44 -4.59
C ARG A 185 16.34 2.09 -4.57
N MET A 186 15.59 2.52 -3.55
CA MET A 186 14.15 2.29 -3.47
C MET A 186 13.40 3.00 -4.61
N GLU A 187 13.79 4.24 -4.94
CA GLU A 187 13.22 5.01 -6.04
C GLU A 187 13.51 4.40 -7.42
N ALA A 188 14.56 3.60 -7.55
CA ALA A 188 14.90 2.92 -8.79
C ALA A 188 14.09 1.63 -9.04
N LEU A 189 13.32 1.14 -8.06
CA LEU A 189 12.47 -0.04 -8.22
C LEU A 189 11.33 0.27 -9.19
N ALA A 190 11.21 -0.54 -10.23
CA ALA A 190 10.27 -0.31 -11.32
C ALA A 190 9.11 -1.32 -11.36
N SER A 191 9.25 -2.46 -10.66
CA SER A 191 8.24 -3.51 -10.67
C SER A 191 8.10 -4.20 -9.32
N ALA A 192 6.89 -4.61 -8.98
CA ALA A 192 6.62 -5.34 -7.72
C ALA A 192 7.34 -6.69 -7.65
N GLY A 193 7.72 -7.28 -8.77
CA GLY A 193 8.54 -8.49 -8.80
C GLY A 193 9.97 -8.30 -8.29
N GLU A 194 10.42 -7.05 -8.14
CA GLU A 194 11.72 -6.71 -7.56
C GLU A 194 11.65 -6.56 -6.04
N LEU A 195 10.45 -6.42 -5.48
CA LEU A 195 10.26 -6.20 -4.05
C LEU A 195 10.50 -7.50 -3.26
N SER A 196 11.43 -7.42 -2.32
CA SER A 196 11.68 -8.43 -1.29
C SER A 196 11.12 -7.97 0.05
N GLN A 197 11.13 -8.84 1.05
CA GLN A 197 10.77 -8.47 2.41
C GLN A 197 11.61 -7.30 2.95
N ASP A 198 12.90 -7.23 2.59
CA ASP A 198 13.76 -6.09 2.95
C ASP A 198 13.23 -4.79 2.35
N HIS A 199 12.75 -4.82 1.09
CA HIS A 199 12.22 -3.64 0.42
C HIS A 199 10.88 -3.18 1.03
N TYR A 200 9.96 -4.09 1.37
CA TYR A 200 8.72 -3.73 2.08
C TYR A 200 9.01 -3.10 3.43
N ALA A 201 9.90 -3.71 4.22
CA ALA A 201 10.28 -3.18 5.53
C ALA A 201 10.99 -1.82 5.43
N GLU A 202 11.86 -1.62 4.43
CA GLU A 202 12.53 -0.34 4.20
C GLU A 202 11.56 0.73 3.71
N ALA A 203 10.64 0.40 2.80
CA ALA A 203 9.58 1.30 2.31
C ALA A 203 8.68 1.78 3.46
N TRP A 204 8.22 0.84 4.30
CA TRP A 204 7.50 1.17 5.53
C TRP A 204 8.33 2.09 6.44
N CYS A 205 9.61 1.80 6.65
CA CYS A 205 10.47 2.55 7.56
C CYS A 205 10.64 4.02 7.10
N TRP A 206 10.90 4.26 5.82
CA TRP A 206 10.94 5.60 5.24
C TRP A 206 9.61 6.33 5.39
N THR A 207 8.50 5.66 5.10
CA THR A 207 7.15 6.23 5.21
C THR A 207 6.82 6.57 6.66
N HIS A 208 7.08 5.67 7.61
CA HIS A 208 6.88 5.91 9.04
C HIS A 208 7.75 7.08 9.53
N TRP A 209 9.02 7.13 9.15
CA TRP A 209 9.92 8.21 9.51
C TRP A 209 9.43 9.57 9.00
N LEU A 210 8.95 9.64 7.77
CA LEU A 210 8.39 10.86 7.20
C LEU A 210 7.09 11.30 7.90
N LEU A 211 6.20 10.37 8.19
CA LEU A 211 4.88 10.68 8.74
C LEU A 211 4.90 10.94 10.26
N ARG A 212 5.84 10.35 11.02
CA ARG A 212 5.76 10.29 12.49
C ARG A 212 6.84 11.05 13.23
N THR A 213 7.92 11.48 12.60
CA THR A 213 9.04 12.07 13.35
C THR A 213 8.92 13.59 13.51
N THR A 214 8.65 14.34 12.46
CA THR A 214 8.47 15.79 12.55
C THR A 214 7.37 16.32 11.63
N PRO A 215 6.72 17.45 11.98
CA PRO A 215 5.73 18.09 11.10
C PRO A 215 6.32 18.49 9.73
N ASP A 216 7.60 18.90 9.68
CA ASP A 216 8.24 19.34 8.44
C ASP A 216 8.47 18.18 7.49
N ARG A 217 8.88 17.00 7.99
CA ARG A 217 9.01 15.78 7.18
C ARG A 217 7.67 15.32 6.61
N ARG A 218 6.63 15.35 7.45
CA ARG A 218 5.27 15.05 6.97
C ARG A 218 4.86 16.02 5.87
N ARG A 219 5.08 17.30 6.05
CA ARG A 219 4.76 18.32 5.04
C ARG A 219 5.54 18.10 3.75
N LEU A 220 6.83 17.75 3.84
CA LEU A 220 7.66 17.43 2.69
C LEU A 220 7.10 16.25 1.88
N LEU A 221 6.63 15.19 2.54
CA LEU A 221 5.94 14.08 1.88
C LEU A 221 4.63 14.52 1.23
N GLN A 222 3.82 15.30 1.95
CA GLN A 222 2.54 15.82 1.44
C GLN A 222 2.73 16.70 0.19
N ASP A 223 3.69 17.61 0.22
CA ASP A 223 4.02 18.46 -0.92
C ASP A 223 4.52 17.64 -2.12
N PHE A 224 5.33 16.60 -1.86
CA PHE A 224 5.77 15.69 -2.91
C PHE A 224 4.58 14.97 -3.56
N LEU A 225 3.67 14.40 -2.77
CA LEU A 225 2.48 13.69 -3.29
C LEU A 225 1.55 14.64 -4.07
N LEU A 226 1.39 15.88 -3.63
CA LEU A 226 0.60 16.90 -4.35
C LEU A 226 1.23 17.26 -5.70
N ASP A 227 2.56 17.30 -5.79
CA ASP A 227 3.25 17.56 -7.06
C ASP A 227 3.12 16.35 -8.01
N VAL A 228 3.31 15.13 -7.50
CA VAL A 228 3.09 13.90 -8.28
C VAL A 228 1.65 13.85 -8.81
N ARG A 229 0.66 14.14 -7.95
CA ARG A 229 -0.75 14.19 -8.34
C ARG A 229 -1.04 15.19 -9.47
N ARG A 230 -0.32 16.30 -9.50
CA ARG A 230 -0.49 17.34 -10.54
C ARG A 230 0.26 17.03 -11.83
N ASP A 231 0.89 15.88 -11.92
CA ASP A 231 1.79 15.50 -13.03
C ASP A 231 2.90 16.54 -13.28
N VAL A 232 3.32 17.21 -12.21
CA VAL A 232 4.44 18.14 -12.26
C VAL A 232 5.73 17.35 -12.24
N LYS A 233 6.62 17.61 -13.22
CA LYS A 233 7.96 17.05 -13.19
C LYS A 233 8.65 17.47 -11.88
N THR A 234 8.68 16.57 -10.93
CA THR A 234 9.20 16.83 -9.59
C THR A 234 10.53 16.12 -9.34
N ALA A 235 11.37 16.72 -8.49
CA ALA A 235 12.58 16.05 -8.05
C ALA A 235 12.23 14.80 -7.21
N PRO A 236 13.04 13.72 -7.29
CA PRO A 236 12.89 12.57 -6.42
C PRO A 236 12.80 12.94 -4.94
N LEU A 237 12.09 12.16 -4.15
CA LEU A 237 11.91 12.46 -2.73
C LEU A 237 13.24 12.40 -1.97
N SER A 238 14.16 11.51 -2.36
CA SER A 238 15.53 11.45 -1.85
C SER A 238 16.30 12.79 -1.99
N VAL A 239 16.12 13.47 -3.12
CA VAL A 239 16.73 14.79 -3.37
C VAL A 239 16.09 15.84 -2.46
N ARG A 240 14.75 15.85 -2.35
CA ARG A 240 14.02 16.79 -1.49
C ARG A 240 14.40 16.62 -0.01
N ILE A 241 14.49 15.38 0.46
CA ILE A 241 14.90 15.06 1.83
C ILE A 241 16.33 15.59 2.08
N ARG A 242 17.29 15.32 1.19
CA ARG A 242 18.66 15.81 1.35
C ARG A 242 18.76 17.34 1.41
N GLN A 243 17.95 18.03 0.63
CA GLN A 243 17.88 19.49 0.67
C GLN A 243 17.30 20.01 1.99
N ALA A 244 16.23 19.39 2.47
CA ALA A 244 15.59 19.75 3.74
C ALA A 244 16.43 19.39 4.96
N GLU A 245 17.10 18.25 4.92
CA GLU A 245 17.96 17.72 5.99
C GLU A 245 19.46 18.02 5.74
N SER A 246 19.77 19.15 5.12
CA SER A 246 21.14 19.49 4.71
C SER A 246 22.17 19.53 5.84
N ALA A 247 21.72 19.69 7.09
CA ALA A 247 22.54 19.56 8.29
C ALA A 247 22.81 18.09 8.70
N THR A 248 22.15 17.13 8.08
CA THR A 248 22.23 15.70 8.41
C THR A 248 23.00 14.97 7.31
N PRO A 249 24.31 14.71 7.46
CA PRO A 249 25.14 14.20 6.37
C PRO A 249 24.85 12.73 6.01
N ASP A 250 24.27 11.95 6.92
CA ASP A 250 24.02 10.51 6.73
C ASP A 250 22.55 10.14 7.05
N LEU A 251 21.68 10.18 6.04
CA LEU A 251 20.29 9.75 6.15
C LEU A 251 20.16 8.25 6.47
N SER A 252 21.14 7.45 6.05
CA SER A 252 21.16 6.02 6.38
C SER A 252 21.34 5.82 7.90
N ALA A 253 22.23 6.60 8.54
CA ALA A 253 22.38 6.56 10.00
C ALA A 253 21.12 7.00 10.73
N VAL A 254 20.44 8.03 10.22
CA VAL A 254 19.17 8.52 10.80
C VAL A 254 18.09 7.45 10.75
N LEU A 255 17.95 6.75 9.64
CA LEU A 255 16.92 5.73 9.51
C LEU A 255 17.24 4.50 10.38
N ARG A 256 18.50 4.12 10.50
CA ARG A 256 18.93 3.07 11.44
C ARG A 256 18.59 3.43 12.89
N ALA A 257 18.93 4.64 13.32
CA ALA A 257 18.58 5.13 14.64
C ALA A 257 17.05 5.19 14.87
N HIS A 258 16.27 5.45 13.80
CA HIS A 258 14.82 5.41 13.87
C HIS A 258 14.29 4.00 14.17
N VAL A 259 14.81 2.97 13.51
CA VAL A 259 14.44 1.56 13.79
C VAL A 259 14.85 1.17 15.21
N GLU A 260 16.06 1.53 15.65
CA GLU A 260 16.53 1.28 17.01
C GLU A 260 15.62 1.92 18.08
N ALA A 261 15.14 3.14 17.82
CA ALA A 261 14.20 3.83 18.71
C ALA A 261 12.82 3.21 18.78
N LEU A 262 12.40 2.48 17.74
CA LEU A 262 11.12 1.76 17.69
C LEU A 262 11.21 0.33 18.23
N ALA A 263 12.43 -0.22 18.32
CA ALA A 263 12.64 -1.55 18.86
C ALA A 263 12.27 -1.59 20.36
N PRO A 264 11.57 -2.65 20.83
CA PRO A 264 11.33 -2.79 22.25
C PRO A 264 12.67 -2.86 22.99
N PRO A 265 12.77 -2.27 24.20
CA PRO A 265 13.99 -2.36 24.99
C PRO A 265 14.34 -3.83 25.24
N ASP A 266 15.61 -4.19 25.12
CA ASP A 266 16.11 -5.52 25.42
C ASP A 266 15.62 -5.93 26.82
N ARG A 267 14.95 -7.09 26.89
CA ARG A 267 14.49 -7.68 28.16
C ARG A 267 15.59 -8.47 28.82
#